data_19d91dbf8549259913c7f5131f1a99b4
#
_entry.id   19d91dbf8549259913c7f5131f1a99b4
#
_cell.length_a   1.000
_cell.length_b   1.000
_cell.length_c   1.000
_cell.angle_alpha   90.00
_cell.angle_beta   90.00
_cell.angle_gamma   90.00
#
_symmetry.space_group_name_H-M   'P 1'
#
loop_
_entity.id
_entity.type
_entity.pdbx_description
1 polymer ?
#
loop_
_entity_poly.entity_id
_entity_poly.type
_entity_poly.pdbx_seq_one_letter_code
_entity_poly.pdbx_strand_id
1 'polypeptide(L)'
;MGGNIIPMVETIVFKTIYMFRFKFLTANIFILVLGYGQSSYLTDFNPDSLRFKTATAVRCSKVPIIDGLLDDDVWQLAFPVNEFFQIDPLELAPPAEPTIARVLYDENSLYISFRSYDSQPDQIKRALVRRDNWMEGFNSNSDWVGFSIDSRNDDYNGYFFAVNASGVKIDVSISGHEEYDPSWDAVWDVAVAFDDDGWTAEFQVPFAMFQFDNKPELVWGIEFLRGIHRTQESLMWPGRAKAVRGAVFPLGVLLGLKNIPDPKQLEIMPYALMGRSAETRLDMGLDVRYGLTSNSIMKMTFNPDFGQVEADPSVLNLTAFETFYMEKRPFFSEGTGFFSQRLSLFHSRRIGRAPSYNLPEEVELKDAPEYTTILGATKIMGNTASGINYGLIGAITAEESATLVIDSTDVQSD
;
A
#
# COMPACT_ATOMS: atom_id res chain seq x y z
N MET A 1 4.14 70.81 -1.06
CA MET A 1 2.88 70.06 -1.01
C MET A 1 3.26 68.63 -1.42
N GLY A 2 3.41 67.78 -0.47
CA GLY A 2 3.82 66.39 -0.70
C GLY A 2 2.59 65.58 -1.03
N GLY A 3 2.50 65.10 -2.26
CA GLY A 3 1.52 64.08 -2.66
C GLY A 3 2.07 62.70 -2.35
N ASN A 4 1.49 62.03 -1.38
CA ASN A 4 1.72 60.59 -1.16
C ASN A 4 1.15 59.82 -2.36
N ILE A 5 2.02 59.27 -3.19
CA ILE A 5 1.67 58.31 -4.23
C ILE A 5 1.48 57.01 -3.50
N ILE A 6 0.24 56.57 -3.37
CA ILE A 6 -0.10 55.21 -2.87
C ILE A 6 0.19 54.27 -4.04
N PRO A 7 1.07 53.27 -3.89
CA PRO A 7 1.27 52.27 -4.94
C PRO A 7 -0.05 51.53 -5.18
N MET A 8 -0.45 51.49 -6.44
CA MET A 8 -1.64 50.76 -6.85
C MET A 8 -1.36 49.26 -6.71
N VAL A 9 -2.00 48.62 -5.75
CA VAL A 9 -1.93 47.18 -5.57
C VAL A 9 -3.07 46.59 -6.40
N GLU A 10 -2.72 45.98 -7.51
CA GLU A 10 -3.69 45.20 -8.29
C GLU A 10 -3.59 43.73 -7.87
N THR A 11 -4.72 43.15 -7.49
CA THR A 11 -4.84 41.71 -7.28
C THR A 11 -5.15 41.08 -8.63
N ILE A 12 -4.19 40.38 -9.19
CA ILE A 12 -4.41 39.61 -10.42
C ILE A 12 -4.73 38.17 -10.04
N VAL A 13 -5.93 37.74 -10.40
CA VAL A 13 -6.39 36.37 -10.22
C VAL A 13 -5.84 35.55 -11.39
N PHE A 14 -4.89 34.68 -11.10
CA PHE A 14 -4.40 33.69 -12.07
C PHE A 14 -5.29 32.48 -12.07
N LYS A 15 -6.03 32.26 -13.15
CA LYS A 15 -6.63 31.01 -13.46
C LYS A 15 -5.55 30.05 -13.94
N THR A 16 -5.02 29.19 -13.07
CA THR A 16 -4.31 28.01 -13.53
C THR A 16 -5.36 27.06 -14.11
N ILE A 17 -5.71 27.34 -15.37
CA ILE A 17 -6.71 26.57 -16.08
C ILE A 17 -6.05 25.30 -16.58
N TYR A 18 -6.07 24.25 -15.75
CA TYR A 18 -6.39 22.95 -16.28
C TYR A 18 -7.92 22.88 -16.34
N MET A 19 -8.54 23.83 -17.09
CA MET A 19 -9.95 23.80 -17.39
C MET A 19 -10.20 22.68 -18.38
N PHE A 20 -10.61 21.53 -17.86
CA PHE A 20 -11.50 20.67 -18.62
C PHE A 20 -12.86 21.39 -18.74
N ARG A 21 -12.93 22.38 -19.65
CA ARG A 21 -14.22 22.76 -20.21
C ARG A 21 -14.70 21.55 -21.00
N PHE A 22 -15.73 20.88 -20.50
CA PHE A 22 -16.56 20.01 -21.30
C PHE A 22 -17.19 20.85 -22.44
N LYS A 23 -16.43 21.06 -23.48
CA LYS A 23 -16.94 21.16 -24.84
C LYS A 23 -16.24 20.07 -25.62
N PHE A 24 -17.09 19.17 -26.11
CA PHE A 24 -16.75 18.03 -26.93
C PHE A 24 -15.51 18.24 -27.82
N LEU A 25 -14.68 17.19 -27.85
CA LEU A 25 -13.47 16.96 -28.65
C LEU A 25 -12.21 17.70 -28.15
N THR A 26 -11.39 17.01 -27.35
CA THR A 26 -10.01 16.70 -27.75
C THR A 26 -9.24 16.09 -26.57
N ALA A 27 -8.61 14.97 -26.87
CA ALA A 27 -7.47 14.36 -26.20
C ALA A 27 -7.59 14.09 -24.69
N ASN A 28 -8.42 13.13 -24.33
CA ASN A 28 -8.14 12.30 -23.18
C ASN A 28 -6.81 11.59 -23.48
N ILE A 29 -5.74 11.96 -22.78
CA ILE A 29 -4.54 11.13 -22.73
C ILE A 29 -4.91 9.92 -21.87
N PHE A 30 -5.49 8.90 -22.48
CA PHE A 30 -5.56 7.58 -21.93
C PHE A 30 -4.13 7.02 -21.97
N ILE A 31 -3.43 7.04 -20.84
CA ILE A 31 -2.22 6.26 -20.71
C ILE A 31 -2.68 4.83 -20.48
N LEU A 32 -2.91 4.09 -21.56
CA LEU A 32 -3.12 2.67 -21.51
C LEU A 32 -1.76 2.01 -21.39
N VAL A 33 -1.39 1.57 -20.20
CA VAL A 33 -0.17 0.78 -20.00
C VAL A 33 -0.49 -0.66 -20.34
N LEU A 34 -0.09 -1.08 -21.52
CA LEU A 34 -0.10 -2.50 -21.91
C LEU A 34 1.21 -3.13 -21.43
N GLY A 35 1.17 -3.72 -20.25
CA GLY A 35 2.27 -4.55 -19.75
C GLY A 35 2.15 -5.96 -20.31
N TYR A 36 2.97 -6.31 -21.30
CA TYR A 36 3.17 -7.71 -21.67
C TYR A 36 4.21 -8.31 -20.73
N GLY A 37 3.77 -9.20 -19.84
CA GLY A 37 4.69 -10.03 -19.08
C GLY A 37 5.46 -10.95 -20.01
N GLN A 38 6.76 -10.68 -20.20
CA GLN A 38 7.66 -11.66 -20.81
C GLN A 38 8.18 -12.60 -19.73
N SER A 39 7.67 -13.83 -19.76
CA SER A 39 8.25 -14.95 -19.03
C SER A 39 9.64 -15.27 -19.58
N SER A 40 10.68 -14.99 -18.81
CA SER A 40 12.04 -15.46 -19.13
C SER A 40 12.27 -16.83 -18.49
N TYR A 41 12.47 -17.80 -19.33
CA TYR A 41 12.74 -19.20 -18.99
C TYR A 41 14.09 -19.33 -18.28
N LEU A 42 14.08 -19.91 -17.08
CA LEU A 42 15.25 -20.50 -16.45
C LEU A 42 15.13 -22.02 -16.63
N THR A 43 16.07 -22.56 -17.38
CA THR A 43 16.21 -24.00 -17.64
C THR A 43 16.87 -24.71 -16.45
N ASP A 44 16.32 -25.88 -16.08
CA ASP A 44 16.88 -26.97 -15.29
C ASP A 44 16.67 -27.01 -13.76
N PHE A 45 15.86 -26.13 -13.16
CA PHE A 45 15.29 -26.42 -11.85
C PHE A 45 13.83 -26.83 -12.07
N ASN A 46 13.43 -28.03 -11.59
CA ASN A 46 12.01 -28.40 -11.60
C ASN A 46 11.34 -27.79 -10.37
N PRO A 47 10.80 -26.56 -10.45
CA PRO A 47 10.09 -25.91 -9.35
C PRO A 47 8.78 -26.63 -9.03
N ASP A 48 8.33 -27.52 -9.92
CA ASP A 48 7.03 -28.19 -9.79
C ASP A 48 6.97 -29.14 -8.59
N SER A 49 8.10 -29.66 -8.11
CA SER A 49 8.09 -30.52 -6.93
C SER A 49 7.74 -29.76 -5.62
N LEU A 50 7.94 -28.45 -5.57
CA LEU A 50 7.57 -27.61 -4.42
C LEU A 50 6.22 -26.87 -4.63
N ARG A 51 5.82 -26.68 -5.88
CA ARG A 51 4.54 -26.05 -6.27
C ARG A 51 3.28 -26.88 -5.90
N PHE A 52 3.44 -28.13 -5.52
CA PHE A 52 2.31 -29.03 -5.27
C PHE A 52 1.95 -29.20 -3.79
N LYS A 53 2.60 -28.49 -2.88
CA LYS A 53 2.16 -28.50 -1.49
C LYS A 53 0.86 -27.72 -1.37
N THR A 54 -0.14 -28.36 -0.77
CA THR A 54 -1.47 -27.80 -0.61
C THR A 54 -1.77 -27.55 0.84
N ALA A 55 -2.37 -26.41 1.13
CA ALA A 55 -3.08 -26.12 2.37
C ALA A 55 -4.58 -26.12 2.07
N THR A 56 -5.39 -26.49 3.05
CA THR A 56 -6.85 -26.53 2.89
C THR A 56 -7.51 -25.57 3.87
N ALA A 57 -8.24 -24.60 3.34
CA ALA A 57 -9.13 -23.76 4.14
C ALA A 57 -10.41 -24.52 4.46
N VAL A 58 -10.82 -24.49 5.71
CA VAL A 58 -12.04 -25.15 6.17
C VAL A 58 -13.08 -24.09 6.55
N ARG A 59 -14.30 -24.25 6.03
CA ARG A 59 -15.38 -23.32 6.38
C ARG A 59 -15.82 -23.56 7.81
N CYS A 60 -15.82 -22.53 8.64
CA CYS A 60 -16.32 -22.59 9.99
C CYS A 60 -17.73 -21.97 10.10
N SER A 61 -18.56 -22.54 10.96
CA SER A 61 -19.90 -22.03 11.29
C SER A 61 -19.88 -21.14 12.53
N LYS A 62 -18.86 -21.28 13.37
CA LYS A 62 -18.60 -20.45 14.54
C LYS A 62 -17.27 -19.74 14.29
N VAL A 63 -17.29 -18.42 14.37
CA VAL A 63 -16.11 -17.56 14.22
C VAL A 63 -15.19 -17.77 15.43
N PRO A 64 -13.86 -17.95 15.24
CA PRO A 64 -12.92 -17.98 16.36
C PRO A 64 -12.86 -16.61 17.05
N ILE A 65 -12.59 -16.60 18.33
CA ILE A 65 -12.31 -15.38 19.09
C ILE A 65 -10.84 -15.02 18.86
N ILE A 66 -10.58 -13.83 18.38
CA ILE A 66 -9.21 -13.38 18.10
C ILE A 66 -8.61 -12.80 19.38
N ASP A 67 -8.14 -13.67 20.27
CA ASP A 67 -7.51 -13.30 21.53
C ASP A 67 -6.08 -13.85 21.70
N GLY A 68 -5.62 -14.59 20.69
CA GLY A 68 -4.31 -15.22 20.65
C GLY A 68 -4.29 -16.64 21.22
N LEU A 69 -5.37 -17.11 21.83
CA LEU A 69 -5.48 -18.45 22.40
C LEU A 69 -6.09 -19.41 21.37
N LEU A 70 -5.42 -20.54 21.10
CA LEU A 70 -5.92 -21.55 20.16
C LEU A 70 -6.80 -22.59 20.87
N ASP A 71 -7.60 -22.15 21.84
CA ASP A 71 -8.47 -23.01 22.66
C ASP A 71 -9.90 -23.11 22.11
N ASP A 72 -10.25 -22.34 21.11
CA ASP A 72 -11.53 -22.48 20.41
C ASP A 72 -11.60 -23.81 19.66
N ASP A 73 -12.66 -24.60 19.92
CA ASP A 73 -12.90 -25.91 19.28
C ASP A 73 -12.87 -25.84 17.75
N VAL A 74 -13.18 -24.67 17.17
CA VAL A 74 -13.23 -24.49 15.72
C VAL A 74 -11.88 -24.72 15.05
N TRP A 75 -10.77 -24.44 15.72
CA TRP A 75 -9.43 -24.68 15.21
C TRP A 75 -9.10 -26.16 15.00
N GLN A 76 -9.82 -27.06 15.71
CA GLN A 76 -9.67 -28.51 15.52
C GLN A 76 -10.23 -29.00 14.17
N LEU A 77 -11.08 -28.21 13.51
CA LEU A 77 -11.61 -28.54 12.18
C LEU A 77 -10.56 -28.33 11.09
N ALA A 78 -9.61 -27.44 11.30
CA ALA A 78 -8.62 -27.05 10.32
C ALA A 78 -7.45 -28.03 10.25
N PHE A 79 -7.04 -28.37 9.03
CA PHE A 79 -5.88 -29.24 8.80
C PHE A 79 -4.58 -28.50 9.17
N PRO A 80 -3.68 -29.16 9.93
CA PRO A 80 -2.40 -28.56 10.27
C PRO A 80 -1.45 -28.55 9.07
N VAL A 81 -0.76 -27.43 8.90
CA VAL A 81 0.36 -27.24 7.96
C VAL A 81 1.63 -27.11 8.83
N ASN A 82 2.54 -28.07 8.74
CA ASN A 82 3.67 -28.17 9.66
C ASN A 82 5.04 -28.49 9.04
N GLU A 83 5.12 -28.64 7.70
CA GLU A 83 6.37 -28.95 7.03
C GLU A 83 7.11 -27.68 6.59
N PHE A 84 7.57 -26.89 7.56
CA PHE A 84 8.37 -25.70 7.29
C PHE A 84 9.83 -26.06 6.98
N PHE A 85 10.48 -25.21 6.21
CA PHE A 85 11.90 -25.31 5.85
C PHE A 85 12.59 -23.98 6.09
N GLN A 86 13.88 -24.04 6.41
CA GLN A 86 14.69 -22.82 6.51
C GLN A 86 14.91 -22.20 5.11
N ILE A 87 14.80 -20.88 5.05
CA ILE A 87 15.33 -20.04 3.97
C ILE A 87 16.75 -19.65 4.37
N ASP A 88 16.92 -19.18 5.60
CA ASP A 88 18.13 -18.76 6.25
C ASP A 88 18.26 -19.44 7.61
N PRO A 89 19.46 -19.73 8.11
CA PRO A 89 20.76 -19.63 7.43
C PRO A 89 21.08 -20.81 6.49
N LEU A 90 20.37 -21.95 6.65
CA LEU A 90 20.62 -23.18 5.90
C LEU A 90 19.46 -23.50 4.98
N GLU A 91 19.62 -23.19 3.70
CA GLU A 91 18.59 -23.40 2.70
C GLU A 91 18.01 -24.80 2.68
N LEU A 92 16.67 -24.90 2.76
CA LEU A 92 15.88 -26.13 2.78
C LEU A 92 16.20 -27.10 3.94
N ALA A 93 16.93 -26.65 4.95
CA ALA A 93 17.15 -27.43 6.15
C ALA A 93 15.85 -27.53 7.00
N PRO A 94 15.69 -28.55 7.84
CA PRO A 94 14.62 -28.60 8.81
C PRO A 94 14.74 -27.44 9.82
N PRO A 95 13.59 -26.91 10.33
CA PRO A 95 13.61 -25.85 11.32
C PRO A 95 14.13 -26.34 12.68
N ALA A 96 14.77 -25.47 13.45
CA ALA A 96 15.16 -25.78 14.83
C ALA A 96 13.94 -25.94 15.76
N GLU A 97 12.89 -25.15 15.51
CA GLU A 97 11.69 -25.13 16.32
C GLU A 97 10.44 -25.40 15.46
N PRO A 98 9.53 -26.29 15.88
CA PRO A 98 8.35 -26.61 15.08
C PRO A 98 7.37 -25.43 14.95
N THR A 99 6.66 -25.41 13.84
CA THR A 99 5.59 -24.45 13.57
C THR A 99 4.38 -25.18 12.98
N ILE A 100 3.19 -24.81 13.42
CA ILE A 100 1.93 -25.32 12.85
C ILE A 100 1.08 -24.11 12.45
N ALA A 101 0.67 -24.06 11.18
CA ALA A 101 -0.32 -23.11 10.70
C ALA A 101 -1.64 -23.81 10.40
N ARG A 102 -2.77 -23.11 10.53
CA ARG A 102 -4.11 -23.60 10.19
C ARG A 102 -4.90 -22.50 9.49
N VAL A 103 -5.84 -22.89 8.62
CA VAL A 103 -6.67 -21.98 7.86
C VAL A 103 -8.14 -22.31 8.00
N LEU A 104 -8.91 -21.34 8.48
CA LEU A 104 -10.37 -21.36 8.51
C LEU A 104 -10.92 -20.19 7.71
N TYR A 105 -12.20 -20.23 7.36
CA TYR A 105 -12.90 -19.09 6.76
C TYR A 105 -14.41 -19.15 7.04
N ASP A 106 -15.05 -18.01 6.99
CA ASP A 106 -16.51 -17.88 6.96
C ASP A 106 -16.99 -17.16 5.69
N GLU A 107 -18.05 -16.39 5.74
CA GLU A 107 -18.56 -15.61 4.62
C GLU A 107 -17.85 -14.27 4.45
N ASN A 108 -17.18 -13.78 5.50
CA ASN A 108 -16.64 -12.44 5.57
C ASN A 108 -15.11 -12.41 5.65
N SER A 109 -14.49 -13.41 6.26
CA SER A 109 -13.08 -13.35 6.63
C SER A 109 -12.37 -14.69 6.46
N LEU A 110 -11.08 -14.57 6.21
CA LEU A 110 -10.10 -15.63 6.32
C LEU A 110 -9.48 -15.58 7.73
N TYR A 111 -9.36 -16.73 8.38
CA TYR A 111 -8.74 -16.87 9.69
C TYR A 111 -7.50 -17.74 9.56
N ILE A 112 -6.39 -17.29 10.08
CA ILE A 112 -5.14 -18.04 10.07
C ILE A 112 -4.59 -18.06 11.49
N SER A 113 -4.22 -19.26 11.96
CA SER A 113 -3.54 -19.40 13.24
C SER A 113 -2.14 -19.97 13.06
N PHE A 114 -1.26 -19.52 13.95
CA PHE A 114 0.09 -20.06 14.10
C PHE A 114 0.27 -20.57 15.52
N ARG A 115 0.78 -21.80 15.65
CA ARG A 115 1.39 -22.32 16.87
C ARG A 115 2.89 -22.39 16.64
N SER A 116 3.62 -21.53 17.30
CA SER A 116 5.07 -21.39 17.20
C SER A 116 5.72 -21.99 18.45
N TYR A 117 6.13 -23.26 18.36
CA TYR A 117 6.86 -23.88 19.46
C TYR A 117 8.24 -23.25 19.63
N ASP A 118 8.73 -23.21 20.85
CA ASP A 118 10.07 -22.78 21.18
C ASP A 118 10.57 -23.53 22.42
N SER A 119 11.72 -24.17 22.31
CA SER A 119 12.35 -24.90 23.43
C SER A 119 12.86 -23.98 24.54
N GLN A 120 12.89 -22.67 24.30
CA GLN A 120 13.32 -21.64 25.25
C GLN A 120 12.38 -20.44 25.22
N PRO A 121 11.10 -20.57 25.67
CA PRO A 121 10.08 -19.55 25.54
C PRO A 121 10.44 -18.20 26.17
N ASP A 122 11.24 -18.22 27.22
CA ASP A 122 11.74 -17.01 27.90
C ASP A 122 12.69 -16.18 27.00
N GLN A 123 13.24 -16.78 25.95
CA GLN A 123 14.16 -16.12 25.02
C GLN A 123 13.47 -15.62 23.74
N ILE A 124 12.16 -15.80 23.61
CA ILE A 124 11.38 -15.23 22.51
C ILE A 124 11.54 -13.72 22.51
N LYS A 125 12.03 -13.20 21.40
CA LYS A 125 12.31 -11.76 21.29
C LYS A 125 11.05 -10.98 20.96
N ARG A 126 10.73 -10.00 21.83
CA ARG A 126 9.54 -9.15 21.74
C ARG A 126 9.97 -7.69 21.59
N ALA A 127 10.02 -7.17 20.37
CA ALA A 127 10.37 -5.77 20.14
C ALA A 127 9.11 -4.97 19.80
N LEU A 128 8.88 -3.88 20.54
CA LEU A 128 7.93 -2.85 20.14
C LEU A 128 8.60 -1.97 19.09
N VAL A 129 8.10 -2.07 17.87
CA VAL A 129 8.57 -1.31 16.72
C VAL A 129 7.40 -0.53 16.12
N ARG A 130 7.68 0.39 15.20
CA ARG A 130 6.62 1.08 14.47
C ARG A 130 5.91 0.09 13.52
N ARG A 131 4.57 0.18 13.42
CA ARG A 131 3.78 -0.56 12.43
C ARG A 131 4.34 -0.33 11.02
N ASP A 132 4.28 -1.34 10.18
CA ASP A 132 4.70 -1.36 8.78
C ASP A 132 6.19 -1.04 8.54
N ASN A 133 7.00 -1.14 9.58
CA ASN A 133 8.43 -0.93 9.50
C ASN A 133 9.21 -2.24 9.57
N TRP A 134 9.27 -2.95 8.42
CA TRP A 134 9.96 -4.22 8.29
C TRP A 134 11.45 -4.12 8.58
N MET A 135 12.11 -3.09 8.04
CA MET A 135 13.57 -2.96 8.05
C MET A 135 14.11 -2.50 9.40
N GLU A 136 13.37 -1.69 10.14
CA GLU A 136 13.84 -1.09 11.39
C GLU A 136 13.35 -1.88 12.61
N GLY A 137 13.69 -3.15 12.67
CA GLY A 137 13.57 -3.94 13.89
C GLY A 137 12.46 -4.97 13.93
N PHE A 138 11.49 -4.97 13.01
CA PHE A 138 10.47 -6.02 12.98
C PHE A 138 11.12 -7.38 12.70
N ASN A 139 11.78 -7.53 11.57
CA ASN A 139 12.44 -8.77 11.17
C ASN A 139 13.75 -9.01 11.94
N SER A 140 14.55 -7.94 12.15
CA SER A 140 15.90 -8.07 12.71
C SER A 140 15.95 -8.18 14.24
N ASN A 141 14.87 -7.83 14.95
CA ASN A 141 14.90 -7.65 16.40
C ASN A 141 13.75 -8.32 17.15
N SER A 142 12.93 -9.11 16.47
CA SER A 142 11.78 -9.78 17.06
C SER A 142 11.53 -11.14 16.41
N ASP A 143 10.92 -12.05 17.17
CA ASP A 143 10.26 -13.21 16.60
C ASP A 143 8.97 -12.76 15.93
N TRP A 144 8.61 -13.38 14.81
CA TRP A 144 7.41 -13.03 14.06
C TRP A 144 6.87 -14.21 13.26
N VAL A 145 5.59 -14.16 12.93
CA VAL A 145 4.92 -15.03 11.97
C VAL A 145 4.15 -14.22 10.95
N GLY A 146 3.94 -14.78 9.77
CA GLY A 146 3.19 -14.13 8.72
C GLY A 146 2.82 -15.09 7.59
N PHE A 147 2.06 -14.56 6.65
CA PHE A 147 1.68 -15.29 5.46
C PHE A 147 1.56 -14.35 4.26
N SER A 148 1.85 -14.89 3.07
CA SER A 148 1.53 -14.22 1.81
C SER A 148 0.38 -14.93 1.13
N ILE A 149 -0.46 -14.16 0.44
CA ILE A 149 -1.57 -14.67 -0.36
C ILE A 149 -1.53 -14.07 -1.76
N ASP A 150 -1.60 -14.93 -2.76
CA ASP A 150 -1.98 -14.60 -4.12
C ASP A 150 -3.45 -15.00 -4.34
N SER A 151 -4.34 -14.04 -4.13
CA SER A 151 -5.79 -14.29 -4.21
C SER A 151 -6.31 -14.40 -5.65
N ARG A 152 -5.49 -14.08 -6.64
CA ARG A 152 -5.81 -14.23 -8.06
C ARG A 152 -5.21 -15.46 -8.69
N ASN A 153 -4.22 -16.04 -8.02
CA ASN A 153 -3.39 -17.11 -8.54
C ASN A 153 -2.79 -16.71 -9.91
N ASP A 154 -2.30 -15.48 -9.98
CA ASP A 154 -1.72 -14.88 -11.19
C ASP A 154 -0.19 -14.85 -11.16
N ASP A 155 0.40 -15.32 -10.05
CA ASP A 155 1.83 -15.32 -9.79
C ASP A 155 2.46 -13.90 -9.95
N TYR A 156 1.69 -12.85 -9.79
CA TYR A 156 2.13 -11.47 -10.02
C TYR A 156 1.70 -10.50 -8.92
N ASN A 157 0.50 -10.66 -8.37
CA ASN A 157 -0.04 -9.81 -7.33
C ASN A 157 -0.24 -10.61 -6.06
N GLY A 158 0.06 -10.00 -4.92
CA GLY A 158 -0.11 -10.66 -3.64
C GLY A 158 -0.24 -9.68 -2.49
N TYR A 159 -0.49 -10.25 -1.32
CA TYR A 159 -0.59 -9.53 -0.06
C TYR A 159 0.22 -10.26 0.98
N PHE A 160 0.92 -9.50 1.80
CA PHE A 160 1.67 -10.04 2.93
C PHE A 160 1.13 -9.45 4.23
N PHE A 161 0.89 -10.32 5.21
CA PHE A 161 0.47 -9.98 6.56
C PHE A 161 1.40 -10.65 7.56
N ALA A 162 1.85 -9.90 8.53
CA ALA A 162 2.69 -10.44 9.59
C ALA A 162 2.41 -9.77 10.94
N VAL A 163 2.70 -10.51 12.00
CA VAL A 163 2.69 -10.02 13.37
C VAL A 163 3.96 -10.47 14.08
N ASN A 164 4.57 -9.59 14.84
CA ASN A 164 5.68 -9.98 15.70
C ASN A 164 5.17 -10.41 17.09
N ALA A 165 6.05 -11.00 17.87
CA ALA A 165 5.75 -11.48 19.21
C ALA A 165 5.32 -10.39 20.21
N SER A 166 5.36 -9.10 19.84
CA SER A 166 4.78 -7.97 20.61
C SER A 166 3.41 -7.53 20.10
N GLY A 167 2.83 -8.21 19.09
CA GLY A 167 1.55 -7.83 18.50
C GLY A 167 1.63 -6.68 17.49
N VAL A 168 2.84 -6.28 17.06
CA VAL A 168 3.00 -5.25 16.04
C VAL A 168 2.68 -5.85 14.66
N LYS A 169 1.84 -5.15 13.90
CA LYS A 169 1.35 -5.58 12.59
C LYS A 169 2.24 -5.07 11.46
N ILE A 170 2.30 -5.86 10.39
CA ILE A 170 2.77 -5.45 9.08
C ILE A 170 1.78 -5.93 8.03
N ASP A 171 1.41 -5.05 7.12
CA ASP A 171 0.66 -5.38 5.92
C ASP A 171 1.27 -4.67 4.72
N VAL A 172 1.39 -5.41 3.62
CA VAL A 172 2.03 -4.94 2.38
C VAL A 172 1.28 -5.52 1.20
N SER A 173 1.01 -4.71 0.18
CA SER A 173 0.63 -5.24 -1.12
C SER A 173 1.87 -5.47 -1.97
N ILE A 174 1.83 -6.54 -2.76
CA ILE A 174 2.95 -6.96 -3.60
C ILE A 174 2.49 -6.92 -5.05
N SER A 175 3.29 -6.37 -5.94
CA SER A 175 3.05 -6.38 -7.37
C SER A 175 4.32 -6.63 -8.15
N GLY A 176 4.21 -7.35 -9.27
CA GLY A 176 5.37 -7.63 -10.12
C GLY A 176 6.46 -8.47 -9.47
N HIS A 177 7.69 -8.21 -9.89
CA HIS A 177 8.86 -8.93 -9.40
C HIS A 177 9.53 -8.20 -8.22
N GLU A 178 8.91 -8.21 -7.02
CA GLU A 178 9.48 -7.61 -5.80
C GLU A 178 9.15 -6.11 -5.59
N GLU A 179 8.04 -5.63 -6.13
CA GLU A 179 7.53 -4.31 -5.76
C GLU A 179 6.62 -4.44 -4.53
N TYR A 180 7.15 -4.09 -3.38
CA TYR A 180 6.43 -4.06 -2.11
C TYR A 180 5.91 -2.64 -1.85
N ASP A 181 4.59 -2.50 -1.69
CA ASP A 181 3.97 -1.22 -1.32
C ASP A 181 3.56 -1.24 0.16
N PRO A 182 4.40 -0.71 1.07
CA PRO A 182 4.10 -0.63 2.49
C PRO A 182 3.12 0.49 2.83
N SER A 183 2.71 1.30 1.86
CA SER A 183 1.69 2.32 2.05
C SER A 183 0.27 1.77 1.92
N TRP A 184 0.14 0.51 1.46
CA TRP A 184 -1.12 -0.20 1.49
C TRP A 184 -1.47 -0.58 2.93
N ASP A 185 -2.59 -0.08 3.42
CA ASP A 185 -3.05 -0.26 4.80
C ASP A 185 -4.36 -1.05 4.78
N ALA A 186 -4.35 -2.24 5.36
CA ALA A 186 -5.49 -3.12 5.47
C ALA A 186 -6.16 -3.00 6.83
N VAL A 187 -7.48 -3.19 6.85
CA VAL A 187 -8.24 -3.31 8.10
C VAL A 187 -8.36 -4.80 8.45
N TRP A 188 -7.60 -5.25 9.41
CA TRP A 188 -7.55 -6.63 9.86
C TRP A 188 -7.19 -6.74 11.34
N ASP A 189 -7.49 -7.87 11.96
CA ASP A 189 -7.22 -8.09 13.37
C ASP A 189 -6.26 -9.24 13.60
N VAL A 190 -5.50 -9.14 14.68
CA VAL A 190 -4.56 -10.17 15.12
C VAL A 190 -4.36 -10.08 16.63
N ALA A 191 -4.23 -11.22 17.26
CA ALA A 191 -3.84 -11.34 18.66
C ALA A 191 -2.72 -12.36 18.81
N VAL A 192 -1.89 -12.18 19.85
CA VAL A 192 -0.79 -13.10 20.19
C VAL A 192 -0.88 -13.48 21.67
N ALA A 193 -0.57 -14.74 21.99
CA ALA A 193 -0.49 -15.24 23.35
C ALA A 193 0.77 -16.09 23.54
N PHE A 194 1.12 -16.35 24.79
CA PHE A 194 2.34 -17.07 25.19
C PHE A 194 1.99 -18.13 26.24
N ASP A 195 2.70 -19.25 26.17
CA ASP A 195 2.66 -20.31 27.14
C ASP A 195 4.05 -20.93 27.35
N ASP A 196 4.11 -22.01 28.10
CA ASP A 196 5.37 -22.70 28.45
C ASP A 196 6.03 -23.42 27.27
N ASP A 197 5.31 -23.60 26.15
CA ASP A 197 5.79 -24.31 24.96
C ASP A 197 6.09 -23.34 23.79
N GLY A 198 5.89 -22.00 23.96
CA GLY A 198 6.15 -21.01 22.91
C GLY A 198 5.10 -19.90 22.82
N TRP A 199 4.62 -19.62 21.62
CA TRP A 199 3.63 -18.58 21.40
C TRP A 199 2.67 -18.90 20.26
N THR A 200 1.57 -18.19 20.24
CA THR A 200 0.49 -18.33 19.26
C THR A 200 0.14 -16.99 18.64
N ALA A 201 -0.40 -17.03 17.44
CA ALA A 201 -0.98 -15.88 16.78
C ALA A 201 -2.26 -16.29 16.06
N GLU A 202 -3.28 -15.46 16.14
CA GLU A 202 -4.55 -15.60 15.43
C GLU A 202 -4.79 -14.36 14.58
N PHE A 203 -5.02 -14.57 13.29
CA PHE A 203 -5.29 -13.51 12.30
C PHE A 203 -6.73 -13.61 11.83
N GLN A 204 -7.39 -12.47 11.70
CA GLN A 204 -8.66 -12.32 11.01
C GLN A 204 -8.48 -11.29 9.89
N VAL A 205 -8.55 -11.72 8.65
CA VAL A 205 -8.43 -10.83 7.49
C VAL A 205 -9.72 -10.88 6.68
N PRO A 206 -10.47 -9.77 6.62
CA PRO A 206 -11.70 -9.69 5.83
C PRO A 206 -11.41 -9.95 4.35
N PHE A 207 -12.30 -10.72 3.67
CA PHE A 207 -12.20 -10.93 2.22
C PHE A 207 -12.23 -9.62 1.42
N ALA A 208 -12.79 -8.57 2.01
CA ALA A 208 -12.77 -7.24 1.44
C ALA A 208 -11.35 -6.66 1.22
N MET A 209 -10.32 -7.19 1.89
CA MET A 209 -8.93 -6.78 1.71
C MET A 209 -8.28 -7.39 0.46
N PHE A 210 -8.87 -8.46 -0.07
CA PHE A 210 -8.32 -9.18 -1.22
C PHE A 210 -9.07 -8.84 -2.51
N GLN A 211 -8.36 -8.88 -3.61
CA GLN A 211 -8.94 -8.87 -4.94
C GLN A 211 -8.90 -10.28 -5.53
N PHE A 212 -10.05 -10.83 -5.88
CA PHE A 212 -10.17 -12.20 -6.41
C PHE A 212 -11.33 -12.32 -7.39
N ASP A 213 -11.28 -13.34 -8.23
CA ASP A 213 -12.34 -13.62 -9.18
C ASP A 213 -13.60 -14.13 -8.47
N ASN A 214 -14.77 -13.70 -8.92
CA ASN A 214 -16.04 -14.24 -8.41
C ASN A 214 -16.32 -15.61 -9.05
N LYS A 215 -15.80 -16.67 -8.41
CA LYS A 215 -15.98 -18.08 -8.81
C LYS A 215 -16.55 -18.88 -7.65
N PRO A 216 -17.35 -19.95 -7.95
CA PRO A 216 -17.90 -20.81 -6.90
C PRO A 216 -16.84 -21.50 -6.03
N GLU A 217 -15.68 -21.78 -6.60
CA GLU A 217 -14.53 -22.36 -5.92
C GLU A 217 -13.28 -21.57 -6.31
N LEU A 218 -12.55 -21.12 -5.29
CA LEU A 218 -11.35 -20.33 -5.44
C LEU A 218 -10.11 -21.19 -5.16
N VAL A 219 -9.10 -20.98 -5.96
CA VAL A 219 -7.77 -21.55 -5.79
C VAL A 219 -6.81 -20.39 -5.65
N TRP A 220 -6.20 -20.26 -4.49
CA TRP A 220 -5.28 -19.17 -4.17
C TRP A 220 -3.85 -19.68 -4.00
N GLY A 221 -2.87 -18.82 -4.19
CA GLY A 221 -1.51 -19.06 -3.71
C GLY A 221 -1.41 -18.70 -2.22
N ILE A 222 -0.64 -19.48 -1.45
CA ILE A 222 -0.36 -19.18 -0.03
C ILE A 222 1.04 -19.63 0.37
N GLU A 223 1.69 -18.85 1.19
CA GLU A 223 2.87 -19.26 1.95
C GLU A 223 2.73 -18.85 3.41
N PHE A 224 3.34 -19.61 4.31
CA PHE A 224 3.45 -19.28 5.72
C PHE A 224 4.92 -19.07 6.07
N LEU A 225 5.18 -18.05 6.89
CA LEU A 225 6.52 -17.64 7.23
C LEU A 225 6.68 -17.51 8.75
N ARG A 226 7.87 -17.77 9.24
CA ARG A 226 8.26 -17.50 10.62
C ARG A 226 9.69 -17.02 10.68
N GLY A 227 9.95 -15.98 11.47
CA GLY A 227 11.28 -15.57 11.87
C GLY A 227 11.56 -15.94 13.32
N ILE A 228 12.70 -16.56 13.59
CA ILE A 228 13.17 -16.89 14.94
C ILE A 228 14.45 -16.09 15.18
N HIS A 229 14.34 -15.05 16.00
CA HIS A 229 15.46 -14.16 16.23
C HIS A 229 16.66 -14.84 16.90
N ARG A 230 16.42 -15.71 17.88
CA ARG A 230 17.48 -16.38 18.66
C ARG A 230 18.42 -17.21 17.78
N THR A 231 17.87 -17.94 16.81
CA THR A 231 18.63 -18.81 15.89
C THR A 231 18.93 -18.14 14.55
N GLN A 232 18.43 -16.92 14.33
CA GLN A 232 18.50 -16.18 13.07
C GLN A 232 17.91 -16.99 11.90
N GLU A 233 16.88 -17.78 12.19
CA GLU A 233 16.18 -18.57 11.20
C GLU A 233 15.04 -17.78 10.57
N SER A 234 14.96 -17.87 9.23
CA SER A 234 13.76 -17.55 8.47
C SER A 234 13.21 -18.83 7.90
N LEU A 235 11.97 -19.14 8.26
CA LEU A 235 11.28 -20.37 7.89
C LEU A 235 10.16 -20.07 6.91
N MET A 236 9.92 -21.01 5.99
CA MET A 236 8.84 -20.92 5.01
C MET A 236 8.19 -22.28 4.77
N TRP A 237 6.88 -22.25 4.61
CA TRP A 237 6.12 -23.30 3.97
C TRP A 237 5.52 -22.74 2.68
N PRO A 238 5.66 -23.40 1.52
CA PRO A 238 6.05 -24.80 1.27
C PRO A 238 7.57 -25.08 1.19
N GLY A 239 8.41 -24.12 1.43
CA GLY A 239 9.84 -24.21 1.21
C GLY A 239 10.21 -23.78 -0.22
N ARG A 240 11.25 -22.96 -0.35
CA ARG A 240 11.71 -22.42 -1.62
C ARG A 240 13.22 -22.32 -1.65
N ALA A 241 13.82 -22.73 -2.77
CA ALA A 241 15.25 -22.51 -2.99
C ALA A 241 15.50 -21.03 -3.30
N LYS A 242 16.58 -20.46 -2.75
CA LYS A 242 17.00 -19.06 -2.99
C LYS A 242 17.25 -18.73 -4.46
N ALA A 243 17.58 -19.75 -5.26
CA ALA A 243 17.77 -19.57 -6.70
C ALA A 243 16.47 -19.25 -7.44
N VAL A 244 15.31 -19.57 -6.85
CA VAL A 244 14.00 -19.23 -7.40
C VAL A 244 13.69 -17.79 -7.01
N ARG A 245 13.91 -16.88 -7.95
CA ARG A 245 13.66 -15.46 -7.76
C ARG A 245 12.26 -15.07 -8.23
N GLY A 246 11.66 -14.11 -7.56
CA GLY A 246 10.36 -13.54 -7.85
C GLY A 246 9.59 -13.36 -6.55
N ALA A 247 8.93 -12.22 -6.36
CA ALA A 247 8.32 -11.87 -5.08
C ALA A 247 7.07 -12.67 -4.77
N VAL A 248 6.30 -13.03 -5.76
CA VAL A 248 5.02 -13.72 -5.59
C VAL A 248 5.10 -15.13 -6.20
N PHE A 249 6.07 -15.95 -5.86
CA PHE A 249 6.22 -17.21 -6.46
C PHE A 249 7.18 -18.17 -6.03
N PRO A 250 7.04 -19.40 -6.23
CA PRO A 250 5.84 -20.20 -6.30
C PRO A 250 5.33 -20.47 -4.88
N LEU A 251 4.19 -19.92 -4.58
CA LEU A 251 3.47 -20.20 -3.35
C LEU A 251 2.94 -21.64 -3.37
N GLY A 252 2.65 -22.19 -2.20
CA GLY A 252 1.80 -23.37 -2.08
C GLY A 252 0.37 -23.04 -2.52
N VAL A 253 -0.45 -24.04 -2.71
CA VAL A 253 -1.83 -23.88 -3.17
C VAL A 253 -2.81 -23.96 -2.00
N LEU A 254 -3.64 -22.92 -1.84
CA LEU A 254 -4.75 -22.90 -0.89
C LEU A 254 -6.03 -23.35 -1.58
N LEU A 255 -6.56 -24.46 -1.13
CA LEU A 255 -7.81 -25.06 -1.62
C LEU A 255 -8.92 -24.94 -0.58
N GLY A 256 -10.17 -25.23 -0.99
CA GLY A 256 -11.31 -25.35 -0.09
C GLY A 256 -12.13 -24.07 0.10
N LEU A 257 -11.70 -22.92 -0.46
CA LEU A 257 -12.48 -21.70 -0.44
C LEU A 257 -13.65 -21.80 -1.41
N LYS A 258 -14.90 -21.83 -0.90
CA LYS A 258 -16.10 -22.02 -1.71
C LYS A 258 -17.19 -21.01 -1.37
N ASN A 259 -17.86 -20.53 -2.43
CA ASN A 259 -19.01 -19.63 -2.32
C ASN A 259 -18.72 -18.44 -1.41
N ILE A 260 -17.58 -17.79 -1.61
CA ILE A 260 -17.24 -16.53 -0.97
C ILE A 260 -18.06 -15.44 -1.67
N PRO A 261 -18.88 -14.66 -0.94
CA PRO A 261 -19.61 -13.55 -1.54
C PRO A 261 -18.65 -12.50 -2.10
N ASP A 262 -19.03 -11.85 -3.20
CA ASP A 262 -18.28 -10.71 -3.71
C ASP A 262 -18.32 -9.56 -2.66
N PRO A 263 -17.21 -9.20 -2.02
CA PRO A 263 -17.24 -8.22 -0.97
C PRO A 263 -17.59 -6.85 -1.55
N LYS A 264 -18.71 -6.29 -1.14
CA LYS A 264 -19.06 -4.89 -1.43
C LYS A 264 -18.14 -4.00 -0.62
N GLN A 265 -17.10 -3.52 -1.25
CA GLN A 265 -16.10 -2.67 -0.61
C GLN A 265 -16.52 -1.21 -0.74
N LEU A 266 -17.13 -0.67 0.29
CA LEU A 266 -17.27 0.77 0.46
C LEU A 266 -16.65 1.15 1.80
N GLU A 267 -15.56 1.85 1.76
CA GLU A 267 -14.89 2.42 2.91
C GLU A 267 -14.96 3.94 2.82
N ILE A 268 -15.33 4.58 3.90
CA ILE A 268 -15.46 6.04 4.00
C ILE A 268 -14.70 6.47 5.23
N MET A 269 -13.65 7.26 5.04
CA MET A 269 -12.76 7.75 6.09
C MET A 269 -12.83 9.28 6.17
N PRO A 270 -13.73 9.85 6.97
CA PRO A 270 -13.71 11.28 7.24
C PRO A 270 -12.54 11.60 8.20
N TYR A 271 -11.91 12.75 7.99
CA TYR A 271 -10.90 13.27 8.89
C TYR A 271 -11.06 14.77 9.13
N ALA A 272 -10.58 15.21 10.27
CA ALA A 272 -10.52 16.62 10.63
C ALA A 272 -9.17 16.92 11.28
N LEU A 273 -8.57 18.02 10.89
CA LEU A 273 -7.31 18.51 11.41
C LEU A 273 -7.49 19.88 12.02
N MET A 274 -6.93 20.04 13.21
CA MET A 274 -6.87 21.33 13.86
C MET A 274 -5.41 21.73 14.04
N GLY A 275 -5.02 22.77 13.34
CA GLY A 275 -3.71 23.39 13.44
C GLY A 275 -3.79 24.74 14.15
N ARG A 276 -2.78 25.07 14.95
CA ARG A 276 -2.63 26.39 15.57
C ARG A 276 -1.27 26.98 15.16
N SER A 277 -1.34 27.97 14.29
CA SER A 277 -0.22 28.82 13.93
C SER A 277 -0.49 30.26 14.41
N ALA A 278 -0.45 31.25 13.57
CA ALA A 278 -0.91 32.61 13.89
C ALA A 278 -2.45 32.66 14.04
N GLU A 279 -3.16 31.82 13.30
CA GLU A 279 -4.61 31.61 13.36
C GLU A 279 -4.92 30.13 13.61
N THR A 280 -6.09 29.88 14.21
CA THR A 280 -6.58 28.50 14.36
C THR A 280 -7.19 28.07 13.03
N ARG A 281 -6.63 27.05 12.40
CA ARG A 281 -7.13 26.47 11.16
C ARG A 281 -7.79 25.12 11.46
N LEU A 282 -8.97 24.91 10.90
CA LEU A 282 -9.68 23.65 10.92
C LEU A 282 -9.87 23.21 9.47
N ASP A 283 -9.24 22.12 9.12
CA ASP A 283 -9.36 21.47 7.82
C ASP A 283 -10.11 20.15 7.97
N MET A 284 -11.02 19.87 7.05
CA MET A 284 -11.80 18.63 7.01
C MET A 284 -11.68 18.02 5.63
N GLY A 285 -11.58 16.72 5.57
CA GLY A 285 -11.55 15.98 4.32
C GLY A 285 -12.21 14.62 4.44
N LEU A 286 -12.25 13.91 3.31
CA LEU A 286 -12.94 12.63 3.19
C LEU A 286 -12.22 11.78 2.16
N ASP A 287 -11.83 10.59 2.56
CA ASP A 287 -11.36 9.55 1.65
C ASP A 287 -12.45 8.49 1.45
N VAL A 288 -12.61 8.06 0.21
CA VAL A 288 -13.58 7.03 -0.18
C VAL A 288 -12.87 5.98 -1.01
N ARG A 289 -12.99 4.73 -0.59
CA ARG A 289 -12.57 3.55 -1.35
C ARG A 289 -13.79 2.75 -1.74
N TYR A 290 -13.93 2.47 -3.02
CA TYR A 290 -15.05 1.72 -3.56
C TYR A 290 -14.58 0.63 -4.53
N GLY A 291 -14.92 -0.62 -4.24
CA GLY A 291 -14.73 -1.75 -5.14
C GLY A 291 -15.71 -1.66 -6.31
N LEU A 292 -15.23 -1.34 -7.50
CA LEU A 292 -16.05 -1.33 -8.72
C LEU A 292 -16.40 -2.75 -9.17
N THR A 293 -15.42 -3.62 -9.09
CA THR A 293 -15.51 -5.06 -9.34
C THR A 293 -14.55 -5.79 -8.43
N SER A 294 -14.57 -7.12 -8.40
CA SER A 294 -13.58 -7.92 -7.69
C SER A 294 -12.11 -7.57 -8.06
N ASN A 295 -11.91 -7.04 -9.26
CA ASN A 295 -10.58 -6.75 -9.82
C ASN A 295 -10.31 -5.26 -10.04
N SER A 296 -11.18 -4.37 -9.57
CA SER A 296 -11.07 -2.93 -9.84
C SER A 296 -11.51 -2.12 -8.62
N ILE A 297 -10.69 -1.18 -8.24
CA ILE A 297 -10.92 -0.29 -7.10
C ILE A 297 -10.94 1.15 -7.59
N MET A 298 -11.90 1.91 -7.12
CA MET A 298 -11.93 3.37 -7.23
C MET A 298 -11.61 3.98 -5.87
N LYS A 299 -10.67 4.90 -5.85
CA LYS A 299 -10.35 5.73 -4.69
C LYS A 299 -10.64 7.18 -5.02
N MET A 300 -11.24 7.88 -4.07
CA MET A 300 -11.52 9.30 -4.17
C MET A 300 -11.04 9.97 -2.89
N THR A 301 -10.51 11.16 -3.02
CA THR A 301 -10.18 12.02 -1.88
C THR A 301 -10.77 13.40 -2.12
N PHE A 302 -11.32 14.00 -1.07
CA PHE A 302 -11.89 15.33 -1.08
C PHE A 302 -11.19 16.17 -0.03
N ASN A 303 -10.69 17.33 -0.43
CA ASN A 303 -9.89 18.22 0.38
C ASN A 303 -8.76 17.48 1.12
N PRO A 304 -7.87 16.76 0.38
CA PRO A 304 -6.85 15.93 0.98
C PRO A 304 -5.90 16.77 1.82
N ASP A 305 -5.65 16.30 3.06
CA ASP A 305 -4.63 16.91 3.90
C ASP A 305 -3.26 16.31 3.60
N PHE A 306 -2.33 17.18 3.24
CA PHE A 306 -0.92 16.83 3.06
C PHE A 306 -0.02 17.47 4.14
N GLY A 307 -0.61 18.06 5.18
CA GLY A 307 0.13 18.71 6.26
C GLY A 307 0.98 17.75 7.11
N GLN A 308 0.70 16.46 7.06
CA GLN A 308 1.51 15.41 7.71
C GLN A 308 2.68 14.93 6.85
N VAL A 309 2.72 15.33 5.58
CA VAL A 309 3.82 14.96 4.69
C VAL A 309 5.03 15.83 5.02
N GLU A 310 6.15 15.20 5.34
CA GLU A 310 7.41 15.92 5.54
C GLU A 310 7.72 16.81 4.35
N ALA A 311 8.08 18.07 4.63
CA ALA A 311 8.49 19.01 3.60
C ALA A 311 9.67 18.44 2.79
N ASP A 312 9.65 18.67 1.49
CA ASP A 312 10.77 18.26 0.65
C ASP A 312 12.03 19.04 1.06
N PRO A 313 13.21 18.40 1.02
CA PRO A 313 14.44 19.09 1.34
C PRO A 313 14.67 20.25 0.39
N SER A 314 15.02 21.42 0.95
CA SER A 314 15.37 22.59 0.14
C SER A 314 16.65 22.32 -0.64
N VAL A 315 16.52 22.11 -1.94
CA VAL A 315 17.66 21.88 -2.85
C VAL A 315 17.73 23.02 -3.84
N LEU A 316 18.90 23.68 -3.87
CA LEU A 316 19.18 24.67 -4.91
C LEU A 316 19.42 23.93 -6.24
N ASN A 317 18.43 23.90 -7.11
CA ASN A 317 18.55 23.27 -8.42
C ASN A 317 19.16 24.26 -9.43
N LEU A 318 20.42 24.05 -9.76
CA LEU A 318 21.16 24.83 -10.76
C LEU A 318 21.10 24.21 -12.18
N THR A 319 20.31 23.15 -12.35
CA THR A 319 20.17 22.46 -13.63
C THR A 319 18.92 22.90 -14.37
N ALA A 320 18.88 22.68 -15.69
CA ALA A 320 17.70 22.92 -16.52
C ALA A 320 16.60 21.84 -16.33
N PHE A 321 16.84 20.83 -15.50
CA PHE A 321 15.92 19.73 -15.29
C PHE A 321 15.17 19.90 -13.97
N GLU A 322 13.88 19.55 -13.95
CA GLU A 322 13.06 19.53 -12.75
C GLU A 322 13.62 18.56 -11.70
N THR A 323 13.68 18.98 -10.43
CA THR A 323 14.09 18.08 -9.34
C THR A 323 12.99 17.07 -9.10
N PHE A 324 13.35 15.81 -9.15
CA PHE A 324 12.44 14.69 -8.89
C PHE A 324 12.40 14.39 -7.39
N TYR A 325 11.24 14.57 -6.75
CA TYR A 325 10.99 14.14 -5.37
C TYR A 325 10.10 12.91 -5.34
N MET A 326 10.39 12.00 -4.42
CA MET A 326 9.54 10.85 -4.16
C MET A 326 8.14 11.31 -3.72
N GLU A 327 7.09 10.64 -4.20
CA GLU A 327 5.73 10.89 -3.73
C GLU A 327 5.57 10.38 -2.29
N LYS A 328 5.11 11.25 -1.40
CA LYS A 328 4.90 10.94 0.02
C LYS A 328 3.43 11.06 0.43
N ARG A 329 2.59 11.64 -0.43
CA ARG A 329 1.17 11.85 -0.14
C ARG A 329 0.43 10.53 -0.29
N PRO A 330 -0.25 10.01 0.76
CA PRO A 330 -0.81 8.65 0.78
C PRO A 330 -1.70 8.33 -0.42
N PHE A 331 -2.60 9.25 -0.80
CA PHE A 331 -3.46 9.04 -1.96
C PHE A 331 -2.67 8.81 -3.26
N PHE A 332 -1.55 9.48 -3.47
CA PHE A 332 -0.76 9.40 -4.70
C PHE A 332 0.31 8.32 -4.64
N SER A 333 0.80 7.94 -3.44
CA SER A 333 1.84 6.92 -3.27
C SER A 333 1.30 5.50 -3.41
N GLU A 334 0.06 5.26 -3.00
CA GLU A 334 -0.56 3.94 -3.08
C GLU A 334 -0.84 3.53 -4.54
N GLY A 335 -0.50 2.29 -4.91
CA GLY A 335 -0.73 1.74 -6.24
C GLY A 335 0.12 2.39 -7.33
N THR A 336 1.29 2.92 -6.99
CA THR A 336 2.21 3.54 -7.95
C THR A 336 2.63 2.59 -9.07
N GLY A 337 2.66 1.27 -8.83
CA GLY A 337 2.95 0.24 -9.84
C GLY A 337 2.02 0.31 -11.06
N PHE A 338 0.75 0.72 -10.89
CA PHE A 338 -0.18 0.91 -12.02
C PHE A 338 0.19 2.12 -12.90
N PHE A 339 0.94 3.08 -12.37
CA PHE A 339 1.31 4.32 -13.05
C PHE A 339 2.81 4.39 -13.36
N SER A 340 3.59 3.44 -12.86
CA SER A 340 5.04 3.34 -13.10
C SER A 340 5.30 2.86 -14.53
N GLN A 341 6.21 3.53 -15.22
CA GLN A 341 6.60 3.22 -16.59
C GLN A 341 8.12 3.36 -16.75
N ARG A 342 8.71 2.63 -17.71
CA ARG A 342 10.14 2.78 -18.06
C ARG A 342 10.52 4.21 -18.39
N LEU A 343 9.60 4.96 -18.99
CA LEU A 343 9.74 6.39 -19.23
C LEU A 343 8.86 7.09 -18.21
N SER A 344 9.41 7.78 -17.23
CA SER A 344 8.67 8.53 -16.20
C SER A 344 7.80 9.64 -16.81
N LEU A 345 6.71 9.24 -17.49
CA LEU A 345 5.80 10.15 -18.16
C LEU A 345 4.84 10.85 -17.20
N PHE A 346 4.52 10.21 -16.09
CA PHE A 346 3.64 10.74 -15.08
C PHE A 346 4.41 11.04 -13.80
N HIS A 347 4.24 12.25 -13.28
CA HIS A 347 4.81 12.70 -12.01
C HIS A 347 3.71 13.31 -11.16
N SER A 348 3.21 12.57 -10.19
CA SER A 348 2.10 12.97 -9.32
C SER A 348 2.35 14.25 -8.56
N ARG A 349 3.60 14.55 -8.21
CA ARG A 349 4.03 15.78 -7.52
C ARG A 349 3.74 17.07 -8.28
N ARG A 350 3.46 17.00 -9.58
CA ARG A 350 2.99 18.14 -10.37
C ARG A 350 1.55 18.54 -10.05
N ILE A 351 0.75 17.61 -9.51
CA ILE A 351 -0.60 17.88 -9.02
C ILE A 351 -0.49 18.62 -7.69
N GLY A 352 -1.00 19.84 -7.61
CA GLY A 352 -0.89 20.67 -6.42
C GLY A 352 0.43 21.42 -6.26
N ARG A 353 1.31 21.41 -7.29
CA ARG A 353 2.54 22.23 -7.29
C ARG A 353 2.21 23.71 -7.25
N ALA A 354 3.13 24.52 -6.67
CA ALA A 354 3.05 25.97 -6.73
C ALA A 354 2.84 26.46 -8.16
N PRO A 355 1.97 27.45 -8.40
CA PRO A 355 1.81 28.05 -9.70
C PRO A 355 3.14 28.64 -10.21
N SER A 356 3.39 28.54 -11.50
CA SER A 356 4.54 29.20 -12.12
C SER A 356 4.11 30.52 -12.73
N TYR A 357 4.87 31.56 -12.45
CA TYR A 357 4.61 32.90 -12.92
C TYR A 357 5.64 33.32 -13.97
N ASN A 358 5.17 33.88 -15.08
CA ASN A 358 6.03 34.46 -16.08
C ASN A 358 5.76 35.97 -16.08
N LEU A 359 6.41 36.64 -15.12
CA LEU A 359 6.20 38.09 -14.89
C LEU A 359 7.19 38.92 -15.69
N PRO A 360 6.76 40.11 -16.20
CA PRO A 360 7.69 41.10 -16.70
C PRO A 360 8.69 41.57 -15.65
N GLU A 361 9.87 42.06 -16.05
CA GLU A 361 10.93 42.50 -15.13
C GLU A 361 10.49 43.62 -14.16
N GLU A 362 9.45 44.36 -14.55
CA GLU A 362 8.93 45.51 -13.79
C GLU A 362 7.90 45.12 -12.73
N VAL A 363 7.57 43.85 -12.64
CA VAL A 363 6.53 43.32 -11.72
C VAL A 363 7.14 42.46 -10.68
N GLU A 364 7.02 42.83 -9.41
CA GLU A 364 7.50 42.10 -8.28
C GLU A 364 6.37 41.27 -7.64
N LEU A 365 6.63 40.00 -7.34
CA LEU A 365 5.72 39.10 -6.65
C LEU A 365 5.79 39.39 -5.15
N LYS A 366 4.71 39.91 -4.58
CA LYS A 366 4.65 40.27 -3.16
C LYS A 366 4.17 39.12 -2.30
N ASP A 367 3.17 38.39 -2.79
CA ASP A 367 2.57 37.27 -2.11
C ASP A 367 2.07 36.24 -3.12
N ALA A 368 2.41 34.98 -2.92
CA ALA A 368 2.06 33.89 -3.82
C ALA A 368 1.82 32.60 -3.04
N PRO A 369 0.86 31.78 -3.47
CA PRO A 369 0.63 30.49 -2.84
C PRO A 369 1.84 29.56 -3.05
N GLU A 370 2.26 28.91 -1.97
CA GLU A 370 3.36 27.93 -1.98
C GLU A 370 2.96 26.63 -2.67
N TYR A 371 1.65 26.38 -2.79
CA TYR A 371 1.07 25.18 -3.43
C TYR A 371 -0.30 25.52 -4.00
N THR A 372 -0.77 24.69 -4.93
CA THR A 372 -2.14 24.78 -5.45
C THR A 372 -3.03 23.81 -4.65
N THR A 373 -4.11 24.31 -4.08
CA THR A 373 -5.04 23.52 -3.27
C THR A 373 -5.72 22.45 -4.12
N ILE A 374 -5.65 21.19 -3.70
CA ILE A 374 -6.35 20.09 -4.34
C ILE A 374 -7.74 19.96 -3.70
N LEU A 375 -8.79 20.28 -4.47
CA LEU A 375 -10.18 20.15 -4.01
C LEU A 375 -10.61 18.68 -3.93
N GLY A 376 -10.10 17.87 -4.84
CA GLY A 376 -10.35 16.44 -4.86
C GLY A 376 -9.55 15.72 -5.93
N ALA A 377 -9.36 14.43 -5.72
CA ALA A 377 -8.73 13.57 -6.70
C ALA A 377 -9.44 12.21 -6.73
N THR A 378 -9.35 11.55 -7.88
CA THR A 378 -9.93 10.22 -8.10
C THR A 378 -8.92 9.38 -8.83
N LYS A 379 -8.76 8.12 -8.41
CA LYS A 379 -8.03 7.12 -9.17
C LYS A 379 -8.81 5.81 -9.25
N ILE A 380 -8.70 5.17 -10.39
CA ILE A 380 -9.25 3.83 -10.65
C ILE A 380 -8.08 2.95 -11.05
N MET A 381 -7.97 1.83 -10.38
CA MET A 381 -6.92 0.85 -10.63
C MET A 381 -7.54 -0.52 -10.73
N GLY A 382 -7.04 -1.35 -11.63
CA GLY A 382 -7.55 -2.69 -11.78
C GLY A 382 -6.87 -3.46 -12.90
N ASN A 383 -7.28 -4.69 -13.03
CA ASN A 383 -6.86 -5.55 -14.13
C ASN A 383 -8.05 -6.31 -14.70
N THR A 384 -7.90 -6.64 -15.96
CA THR A 384 -8.87 -7.48 -16.66
C THR A 384 -8.54 -8.96 -16.44
N ALA A 385 -9.53 -9.83 -16.64
CA ALA A 385 -9.32 -11.28 -16.63
C ALA A 385 -8.30 -11.76 -17.69
N SER A 386 -7.99 -10.94 -18.69
CA SER A 386 -6.97 -11.20 -19.72
C SER A 386 -5.57 -10.73 -19.32
N GLY A 387 -5.36 -10.27 -18.08
CA GLY A 387 -4.06 -9.83 -17.57
C GLY A 387 -3.65 -8.40 -17.95
N ILE A 388 -4.59 -7.57 -18.44
CA ILE A 388 -4.32 -6.16 -18.73
C ILE A 388 -4.48 -5.34 -17.44
N ASN A 389 -3.41 -4.72 -16.96
CA ASN A 389 -3.44 -3.76 -15.88
C ASN A 389 -3.80 -2.38 -16.41
N TYR A 390 -4.66 -1.65 -15.70
CA TYR A 390 -5.03 -0.29 -16.06
C TYR A 390 -5.10 0.61 -14.83
N GLY A 391 -4.69 1.86 -15.03
CA GLY A 391 -4.77 2.92 -14.03
C GLY A 391 -5.30 4.20 -14.68
N LEU A 392 -6.23 4.86 -14.01
CA LEU A 392 -6.75 6.17 -14.36
C LEU A 392 -6.63 7.06 -13.13
N ILE A 393 -6.09 8.27 -13.29
CA ILE A 393 -5.99 9.26 -12.22
C ILE A 393 -6.40 10.63 -12.74
N GLY A 394 -7.13 11.38 -11.91
CA GLY A 394 -7.54 12.76 -12.18
C GLY A 394 -7.62 13.54 -10.88
N ALA A 395 -7.36 14.85 -10.96
CA ALA A 395 -7.49 15.75 -9.83
C ALA A 395 -8.11 17.07 -10.25
N ILE A 396 -8.79 17.73 -9.30
CA ILE A 396 -9.36 19.07 -9.45
C ILE A 396 -8.69 19.96 -8.42
N THR A 397 -8.17 21.09 -8.86
CA THR A 397 -7.50 22.07 -8.01
C THR A 397 -8.32 23.36 -7.89
N ALA A 398 -8.11 24.09 -6.82
CA ALA A 398 -8.68 25.41 -6.63
C ALA A 398 -8.04 26.43 -7.57
N GLU A 399 -8.72 27.55 -7.72
CA GLU A 399 -8.17 28.77 -8.32
C GLU A 399 -7.33 29.47 -7.24
N GLU A 400 -6.07 29.76 -7.57
CA GLU A 400 -5.14 30.45 -6.67
C GLU A 400 -4.93 31.88 -7.15
N SER A 401 -4.64 32.79 -6.20
CA SER A 401 -4.37 34.20 -6.49
C SER A 401 -3.02 34.62 -5.93
N ALA A 402 -2.32 35.48 -6.66
CA ALA A 402 -1.09 36.08 -6.20
C ALA A 402 -1.23 37.60 -6.16
N THR A 403 -0.54 38.25 -5.24
CA THR A 403 -0.47 39.70 -5.14
C THR A 403 0.80 40.22 -5.82
N LEU A 404 0.63 41.08 -6.77
CA LEU A 404 1.75 41.70 -7.50
C LEU A 404 1.92 43.16 -7.10
N VAL A 405 3.14 43.63 -7.12
CA VAL A 405 3.50 45.05 -6.98
C VAL A 405 4.13 45.52 -8.28
N ILE A 406 3.53 46.54 -8.86
CA ILE A 406 4.08 47.19 -10.05
C ILE A 406 4.80 48.46 -9.58
N ASP A 407 6.12 48.51 -9.77
CA ASP A 407 6.90 49.70 -9.43
C ASP A 407 6.63 50.79 -10.51
N SER A 408 5.83 51.79 -10.13
CA SER A 408 5.41 52.87 -11.02
C SER A 408 6.40 54.07 -11.03
N THR A 409 7.68 53.83 -10.80
CA THR A 409 8.63 54.92 -10.63
C THR A 409 9.19 55.50 -11.92
N ASP A 410 8.77 55.09 -13.10
CA ASP A 410 9.23 55.67 -14.36
C ASP A 410 8.08 56.02 -15.33
N VAL A 411 7.17 56.93 -14.90
CA VAL A 411 6.41 57.76 -15.85
C VAL A 411 6.84 59.20 -15.65
N GLN A 412 8.01 59.55 -16.13
CA GLN A 412 8.28 60.92 -16.52
C GLN A 412 7.66 61.12 -17.92
N SER A 413 6.56 61.85 -17.91
CA SER A 413 5.97 62.44 -19.10
C SER A 413 6.91 63.49 -19.67
N ASP A 414 7.28 63.36 -20.92
CA ASP A 414 7.53 64.48 -21.79
C ASP A 414 6.23 64.93 -22.50
#